data_7416a7a4c9414ea389d6ae3de15dbaff
#
_entry.id   7416a7a4c9414ea389d6ae3de15dbaff
#
_cell.length_a   1.000
_cell.length_b   1.000
_cell.length_c   1.000
_cell.angle_alpha   90.00
_cell.angle_beta   90.00
_cell.angle_gamma   90.00
#
_symmetry.space_group_name_H-M   'P 1'
#
loop_
_entity.id
_entity.type
_entity.pdbx_description
1 polymer ?
#
loop_
_entity_poly.entity_id
_entity_poly.type
_entity_poly.pdbx_seq_one_letter_code
_entity_poly.pdbx_strand_id
1 'polypeptide(L)'
;MKIFKFLFVIPVITLVIIFQTSFQNRYLMASDIRDGETIFRNVCAGSHVRGGSVVLKGSKSLKLSDLEKRGIADVNSIIIIANDGIGFMKGYKNKLKDGEDKVLAQWIIQNAEKGWE
;
A
#
# COMPACT_ATOMS: atom_id res chain seq x y z
N MET A 1 -11.26 51.11 20.60
CA MET A 1 -12.15 50.02 20.11
C MET A 1 -11.74 49.42 18.77
N LYS A 2 -11.08 50.12 17.85
CA LYS A 2 -10.61 49.54 16.57
C LYS A 2 -9.37 48.66 16.71
N ILE A 3 -8.52 48.83 17.72
CA ILE A 3 -7.30 48.03 17.95
C ILE A 3 -7.62 46.63 18.46
N PHE A 4 -8.69 46.45 19.22
CA PHE A 4 -9.05 45.13 19.79
C PHE A 4 -9.57 44.15 18.73
N LYS A 5 -10.13 44.60 17.62
CA LYS A 5 -10.57 43.74 16.50
C LYS A 5 -9.37 43.21 15.68
N PHE A 6 -8.28 43.96 15.62
CA PHE A 6 -7.10 43.56 14.89
C PHE A 6 -6.29 42.47 15.61
N LEU A 7 -6.30 42.47 16.94
CA LEU A 7 -5.56 41.50 17.77
C LEU A 7 -6.12 40.05 17.70
N PHE A 8 -7.44 39.92 17.37
CA PHE A 8 -8.06 38.60 17.22
C PHE A 8 -7.97 38.02 15.80
N VAL A 9 -7.80 38.85 14.79
CA VAL A 9 -7.75 38.40 13.38
C VAL A 9 -6.40 37.77 13.03
N ILE A 10 -5.29 38.30 13.58
CA ILE A 10 -3.93 37.78 13.30
C ILE A 10 -3.75 36.32 13.76
N PRO A 11 -4.13 35.92 14.99
CA PRO A 11 -3.93 34.52 15.43
C PRO A 11 -4.84 33.56 14.67
N VAL A 12 -6.01 33.97 14.22
CA VAL A 12 -6.90 33.11 13.41
C VAL A 12 -6.31 32.88 12.02
N ILE A 13 -5.77 33.92 11.38
CA ILE A 13 -5.13 33.79 10.05
C ILE A 13 -3.89 32.93 10.13
N THR A 14 -3.04 33.08 11.15
CA THR A 14 -1.86 32.23 11.34
C THR A 14 -2.22 30.78 11.60
N LEU A 15 -3.28 30.49 12.35
CA LEU A 15 -3.76 29.14 12.60
C LEU A 15 -4.27 28.45 11.31
N VAL A 16 -4.98 29.20 10.46
CA VAL A 16 -5.48 28.69 9.17
C VAL A 16 -4.32 28.38 8.22
N ILE A 17 -3.30 29.23 8.15
CA ILE A 17 -2.14 29.01 7.30
C ILE A 17 -1.35 27.77 7.75
N ILE A 18 -1.13 27.58 9.04
CA ILE A 18 -0.44 26.39 9.59
C ILE A 18 -1.24 25.12 9.28
N PHE A 19 -2.56 25.15 9.39
CA PHE A 19 -3.41 24.01 9.07
C PHE A 19 -3.35 23.64 7.58
N GLN A 20 -3.39 24.64 6.70
CA GLN A 20 -3.30 24.42 5.25
C GLN A 20 -1.94 23.84 4.81
N THR A 21 -0.84 24.34 5.36
CA THR A 21 0.50 23.82 5.03
C THR A 21 0.70 22.39 5.50
N SER A 22 0.18 22.02 6.66
CA SER A 22 0.23 20.64 7.19
C SER A 22 -0.61 19.68 6.34
N PHE A 23 -1.72 20.13 5.79
CA PHE A 23 -2.58 19.32 4.93
C PHE A 23 -1.93 19.10 3.56
N GLN A 24 -1.33 20.13 2.98
CA GLN A 24 -0.64 20.06 1.69
C GLN A 24 0.59 19.14 1.73
N ASN A 25 1.35 19.13 2.81
CA ASN A 25 2.48 18.21 2.98
C ASN A 25 2.06 16.73 3.03
N ARG A 26 0.88 16.42 3.54
CA ARG A 26 0.35 15.04 3.53
C ARG A 26 -0.04 14.59 2.13
N TYR A 27 -0.56 15.47 1.29
CA TYR A 27 -0.89 15.15 -0.11
C TYR A 27 0.37 14.93 -0.96
N LEU A 28 1.42 15.71 -0.75
CA LEU A 28 2.68 15.58 -1.48
C LEU A 28 3.40 14.27 -1.15
N MET A 29 3.35 13.81 0.10
CA MET A 29 3.90 12.51 0.51
C MET A 29 3.08 11.33 -0.04
N ALA A 30 1.75 11.46 -0.13
CA ALA A 30 0.87 10.43 -0.67
C ALA A 30 0.98 10.28 -2.20
N SER A 31 1.41 11.31 -2.93
CA SER A 31 1.52 11.28 -4.40
C SER A 31 2.76 10.54 -4.92
N ASP A 32 3.73 10.24 -4.08
CA ASP A 32 4.96 9.52 -4.48
C ASP A 32 4.87 7.99 -4.29
N ILE A 33 3.82 7.50 -3.64
CA ILE A 33 3.55 6.07 -3.46
C ILE A 33 2.75 5.57 -4.66
N ARG A 34 3.27 4.54 -5.32
CA ARG A 34 2.55 3.88 -6.43
C ARG A 34 1.30 3.17 -5.89
N ASP A 35 0.25 3.08 -6.72
CA ASP A 35 -0.93 2.28 -6.40
C ASP A 35 -0.62 0.77 -6.42
N GLY A 36 -1.47 -0.03 -5.76
CA GLY A 36 -1.24 -1.46 -5.58
C GLY A 36 -1.20 -2.25 -6.89
N GLU A 37 -2.00 -1.86 -7.89
CA GLU A 37 -1.98 -2.49 -9.21
C GLU A 37 -0.67 -2.24 -9.93
N THR A 38 -0.20 -1.01 -9.95
CA THR A 38 1.07 -0.64 -10.57
C THR A 38 2.24 -1.37 -9.92
N ILE A 39 2.27 -1.46 -8.59
CA ILE A 39 3.30 -2.21 -7.87
C ILE A 39 3.22 -3.69 -8.25
N PHE A 40 2.03 -4.29 -8.18
CA PHE A 40 1.82 -5.70 -8.49
C PHE A 40 2.27 -6.03 -9.92
N ARG A 41 1.87 -5.24 -10.91
CA ARG A 41 2.26 -5.44 -12.31
C ARG A 41 3.78 -5.44 -12.50
N ASN A 42 4.47 -4.52 -11.84
CA ASN A 42 5.91 -4.35 -12.01
C ASN A 42 6.76 -5.35 -11.22
N VAL A 43 6.25 -5.87 -10.12
CA VAL A 43 7.05 -6.66 -9.16
C VAL A 43 6.57 -8.11 -9.08
N CYS A 44 5.27 -8.35 -9.14
CA CYS A 44 4.67 -9.65 -8.79
C CYS A 44 4.07 -10.40 -9.99
N ALA A 45 3.53 -9.68 -10.98
CA ALA A 45 2.73 -10.26 -12.07
C ALA A 45 3.52 -11.25 -12.94
N GLY A 46 4.83 -11.10 -13.05
CA GLY A 46 5.68 -12.04 -13.78
C GLY A 46 5.60 -13.48 -13.24
N SER A 47 5.39 -13.64 -11.95
CA SER A 47 5.24 -14.94 -11.27
C SER A 47 3.80 -15.26 -10.87
N HIS A 48 2.93 -14.25 -10.75
CA HIS A 48 1.56 -14.37 -10.25
C HIS A 48 0.52 -13.81 -11.22
N VAL A 49 0.51 -14.28 -12.46
CA VAL A 49 -0.47 -13.86 -13.47
C VAL A 49 -1.90 -14.13 -12.97
N ARG A 50 -2.72 -13.08 -12.92
CA ARG A 50 -4.12 -13.16 -12.43
C ARG A 50 -4.26 -13.89 -11.10
N GLY A 51 -3.35 -13.62 -10.16
CA GLY A 51 -3.35 -14.26 -8.85
C GLY A 51 -2.94 -15.73 -8.85
N GLY A 52 -2.54 -16.29 -9.99
CA GLY A 52 -2.04 -17.64 -10.09
C GLY A 52 -0.58 -17.77 -9.69
N SER A 53 0.04 -18.85 -10.10
CA SER A 53 1.48 -19.03 -10.05
C SER A 53 1.94 -19.75 -11.32
N VAL A 54 2.96 -19.20 -11.96
CA VAL A 54 3.49 -19.75 -13.23
C VAL A 54 4.81 -20.51 -13.04
N VAL A 55 5.44 -20.37 -11.88
CA VAL A 55 6.84 -20.82 -11.69
C VAL A 55 6.95 -22.30 -11.42
N LEU A 56 5.99 -22.89 -10.70
CA LEU A 56 6.01 -24.31 -10.34
C LEU A 56 4.59 -24.89 -10.45
N LYS A 57 4.48 -26.06 -11.09
CA LYS A 57 3.25 -26.82 -11.12
C LYS A 57 2.84 -27.21 -9.69
N GLY A 58 1.67 -26.76 -9.22
CA GLY A 58 1.23 -26.91 -7.84
C GLY A 58 1.77 -25.87 -6.85
N SER A 59 2.46 -24.84 -7.34
CA SER A 59 2.92 -23.76 -6.48
C SER A 59 1.78 -22.83 -6.05
N LYS A 60 2.01 -22.20 -4.96
CA LYS A 60 1.10 -21.46 -4.10
C LYS A 60 0.60 -20.20 -4.79
N SER A 61 -0.66 -20.22 -5.20
CA SER A 61 -1.32 -19.07 -5.83
C SER A 61 -1.72 -18.01 -4.81
N LEU A 62 -2.10 -16.84 -5.32
CA LEU A 62 -2.67 -15.74 -4.52
C LEU A 62 -4.21 -15.80 -4.47
N LYS A 63 -4.82 -16.89 -4.90
CA LYS A 63 -6.26 -17.10 -4.75
C LYS A 63 -6.62 -17.18 -3.28
N LEU A 64 -7.76 -16.63 -2.89
CA LEU A 64 -8.19 -16.55 -1.49
C LEU A 64 -8.14 -17.93 -0.80
N SER A 65 -8.69 -18.96 -1.44
CA SER A 65 -8.69 -20.33 -0.89
C SER A 65 -7.29 -20.88 -0.62
N ASP A 66 -6.29 -20.52 -1.42
CA ASP A 66 -4.91 -20.97 -1.22
C ASP A 66 -4.20 -20.14 -0.13
N LEU A 67 -4.53 -18.85 -0.02
CA LEU A 67 -4.04 -18.00 1.07
C LEU A 67 -4.61 -18.46 2.42
N GLU A 68 -5.90 -18.77 2.49
CA GLU A 68 -6.58 -19.27 3.68
C GLU A 68 -6.03 -20.63 4.14
N LYS A 69 -5.85 -21.59 3.22
CA LYS A 69 -5.25 -22.90 3.53
C LYS A 69 -3.86 -22.80 4.15
N ARG A 70 -3.13 -21.74 3.81
CA ARG A 70 -1.78 -21.49 4.34
C ARG A 70 -1.77 -20.59 5.57
N GLY A 71 -2.94 -20.07 6.01
CA GLY A 71 -3.05 -19.16 7.14
C GLY A 71 -2.40 -17.79 6.91
N ILE A 72 -2.37 -17.32 5.66
CA ILE A 72 -1.74 -16.05 5.25
C ILE A 72 -2.69 -15.13 4.47
N ALA A 73 -3.98 -15.31 4.63
CA ALA A 73 -5.02 -14.48 4.00
C ALA A 73 -5.23 -13.16 4.75
N ASP A 74 -4.17 -12.49 5.12
CA ASP A 74 -4.21 -11.21 5.83
C ASP A 74 -3.08 -10.27 5.35
N VAL A 75 -3.32 -8.97 5.51
CA VAL A 75 -2.43 -7.92 5.02
C VAL A 75 -1.02 -8.03 5.63
N ASN A 76 -0.90 -8.31 6.93
CA ASN A 76 0.41 -8.36 7.59
C ASN A 76 1.24 -9.53 7.09
N SER A 77 0.65 -10.70 6.91
CA SER A 77 1.33 -11.86 6.33
C SER A 77 1.83 -11.58 4.91
N ILE A 78 1.01 -10.93 4.08
CA ILE A 78 1.43 -10.55 2.73
C ILE A 78 2.55 -9.51 2.76
N ILE A 79 2.53 -8.52 3.67
CA ILE A 79 3.62 -7.55 3.85
C ILE A 79 4.95 -8.28 4.14
N ILE A 80 4.95 -9.19 5.09
CA ILE A 80 6.14 -9.96 5.47
C ILE A 80 6.66 -10.75 4.27
N ILE A 81 5.78 -11.47 3.58
CA ILE A 81 6.16 -12.30 2.42
C ILE A 81 6.67 -11.43 1.26
N ALA A 82 6.03 -10.29 0.97
CA ALA A 82 6.47 -9.38 -0.07
C ALA A 82 7.85 -8.79 0.22
N ASN A 83 8.12 -8.45 1.47
CA ASN A 83 9.41 -7.88 1.87
C ASN A 83 10.52 -8.93 1.95
N ASP A 84 10.27 -10.04 2.61
CA ASP A 84 11.31 -11.01 3.01
C ASP A 84 11.33 -12.27 2.14
N GLY A 85 10.25 -12.53 1.39
CA GLY A 85 10.08 -13.76 0.61
C GLY A 85 9.58 -14.93 1.43
N ILE A 86 9.34 -16.06 0.75
CA ILE A 86 8.95 -17.33 1.35
C ILE A 86 9.37 -18.50 0.45
N GLY A 87 10.07 -19.47 0.99
CA GLY A 87 10.56 -20.62 0.22
C GLY A 87 11.45 -20.19 -0.95
N PHE A 88 11.07 -20.53 -2.17
CA PHE A 88 11.81 -20.12 -3.38
C PHE A 88 11.46 -18.70 -3.85
N MET A 89 10.42 -18.08 -3.33
CA MET A 89 10.07 -16.70 -3.65
C MET A 89 11.00 -15.74 -2.93
N LYS A 90 11.70 -14.91 -3.68
CA LYS A 90 12.57 -13.87 -3.13
C LYS A 90 11.73 -12.73 -2.53
N GLY A 91 12.27 -12.05 -1.53
CA GLY A 91 11.73 -10.79 -1.03
C GLY A 91 12.01 -9.62 -1.98
N TYR A 92 11.15 -8.62 -1.93
CA TYR A 92 11.20 -7.45 -2.82
C TYR A 92 11.30 -6.12 -2.09
N LYS A 93 11.69 -6.14 -0.81
CA LYS A 93 11.84 -4.92 0.01
C LYS A 93 12.65 -3.81 -0.66
N ASN A 94 13.70 -4.18 -1.39
CA ASN A 94 14.55 -3.23 -2.10
C ASN A 94 13.92 -2.64 -3.39
N LYS A 95 12.76 -3.13 -3.81
CA LYS A 95 11.99 -2.64 -4.97
C LYS A 95 10.74 -1.88 -4.56
N LEU A 96 10.45 -1.82 -3.27
CA LEU A 96 9.30 -1.15 -2.69
C LEU A 96 9.77 0.10 -1.93
N LYS A 97 9.07 1.22 -2.11
CA LYS A 97 9.23 2.42 -1.30
C LYS A 97 8.52 2.24 0.05
N ASP A 98 8.83 3.10 1.00
CA ASP A 98 8.15 3.11 2.30
C ASP A 98 6.63 3.21 2.14
N GLY A 99 5.91 2.25 2.74
CA GLY A 99 4.46 2.15 2.68
C GLY A 99 3.89 1.45 1.45
N GLU A 100 4.67 1.19 0.40
CA GLU A 100 4.21 0.47 -0.80
C GLU A 100 3.92 -1.01 -0.52
N ASP A 101 4.60 -1.63 0.42
CA ASP A 101 4.34 -2.99 0.88
C ASP A 101 2.94 -3.14 1.44
N LYS A 102 2.47 -2.18 2.22
CA LYS A 102 1.11 -2.14 2.76
C LYS A 102 0.07 -1.93 1.65
N VAL A 103 0.31 -0.97 0.75
CA VAL A 103 -0.58 -0.71 -0.39
C VAL A 103 -0.70 -1.93 -1.30
N LEU A 104 0.42 -2.58 -1.60
CA LEU A 104 0.48 -3.82 -2.38
C LEU A 104 -0.29 -4.96 -1.68
N ALA A 105 -0.06 -5.18 -0.39
CA ALA A 105 -0.70 -6.24 0.35
C ALA A 105 -2.22 -6.06 0.43
N GLN A 106 -2.69 -4.85 0.69
CA GLN A 106 -4.11 -4.52 0.68
C GLN A 106 -4.75 -4.80 -0.70
N TRP A 107 -4.08 -4.38 -1.77
CA TRP A 107 -4.54 -4.61 -3.13
C TRP A 107 -4.61 -6.12 -3.46
N ILE A 108 -3.61 -6.91 -3.07
CA ILE A 108 -3.61 -8.37 -3.27
C ILE A 108 -4.78 -9.04 -2.55
N ILE A 109 -5.01 -8.72 -1.28
CA ILE A 109 -6.13 -9.29 -0.50
C ILE A 109 -7.47 -8.91 -1.14
N GLN A 110 -7.68 -7.65 -1.50
CA GLN A 110 -8.91 -7.21 -2.17
C GLN A 110 -9.16 -7.95 -3.50
N ASN A 111 -8.12 -8.19 -4.29
CA ASN A 111 -8.26 -8.94 -5.54
C ASN A 111 -8.48 -10.43 -5.30
N ALA A 112 -7.85 -11.02 -4.28
CA ALA A 112 -8.11 -12.39 -3.88
C ALA A 112 -9.58 -12.61 -3.46
N GLU A 113 -10.15 -11.66 -2.69
CA GLU A 113 -11.56 -11.66 -2.30
C GLU A 113 -12.52 -11.53 -3.49
N LYS A 114 -12.14 -10.80 -4.54
CA LYS A 114 -12.90 -10.63 -5.79
C LYS A 114 -12.68 -11.77 -6.79
N GLY A 115 -11.79 -12.70 -6.53
CA GLY A 115 -11.49 -13.82 -7.41
C GLY A 115 -10.54 -13.50 -8.56
N TRP A 116 -9.82 -12.37 -8.50
CA TRP A 116 -8.88 -11.91 -9.54
C TRP A 116 -9.55 -11.62 -10.90
N GLU A 117 -10.76 -11.09 -10.87
CA GLU A 117 -11.53 -10.66 -12.04
C GLU A 117 -10.96 -9.37 -12.68
#